data_e05a36507f759c8939aec4e450609c60
#
_entry.id   e05a36507f759c8939aec4e450609c60
#
_cell.length_a   1.000
_cell.length_b   1.000
_cell.length_c   1.000
_cell.angle_alpha   90.00
_cell.angle_beta   90.00
_cell.angle_gamma   90.00
#
_symmetry.space_group_name_H-M   'P 1'
#
loop_
_entity.id
_entity.type
_entity.pdbx_description
1 polymer ?
#
loop_
_entity_poly.entity_id
_entity_poly.type
_entity_poly.pdbx_seq_one_letter_code
_entity_poly.pdbx_strand_id
1 'polypeptide(L)'
;MQLLVSPQDIPEARRSLAADIIDVKKPSEGSLGANFPWVIREIKALSTKPVSAAIGDFDDKPGGASLAAYGAACSGADYIKVGLMFDGIDKASDLIESVVKAVKDEFPEKRVVISAYSDYVRLGSISPFDMAPLVAKAGADLAMIDTGIKDGKSTFDFMDEATLTRFTWKNHDLGIGTAIAGAMKMEDIPVLKRINPDIIGVRGMVCGGDRNASIREDLVQKLVAMVK
;
A
#
# COMPACT_ATOMS: atom_id res chain seq x y z
N MET A 1 -10.72 9.98 4.85
CA MET A 1 -9.35 9.42 4.72
C MET A 1 -9.15 8.39 5.82
N GLN A 2 -8.77 7.15 5.47
CA GLN A 2 -8.52 6.06 6.42
C GLN A 2 -7.01 5.96 6.73
N LEU A 3 -6.69 5.55 7.96
CA LEU A 3 -5.31 5.31 8.40
C LEU A 3 -4.96 3.83 8.28
N LEU A 4 -3.95 3.51 7.47
CA LEU A 4 -3.35 2.20 7.36
C LEU A 4 -1.99 2.20 8.06
N VAL A 5 -1.80 1.30 9.03
CA VAL A 5 -0.53 1.13 9.76
C VAL A 5 0.08 -0.23 9.42
N SER A 6 1.40 -0.25 9.15
CA SER A 6 2.10 -1.44 8.64
C SER A 6 2.94 -2.15 9.71
N PRO A 7 2.36 -3.06 10.53
CA PRO A 7 3.11 -3.96 11.42
C PRO A 7 3.81 -5.09 10.65
N GLN A 8 4.90 -5.59 11.22
CA GLN A 8 5.65 -6.74 10.69
C GLN A 8 5.39 -8.05 11.45
N ASP A 9 4.86 -7.96 12.67
CA ASP A 9 4.63 -9.09 13.57
C ASP A 9 3.40 -8.86 14.46
N ILE A 10 3.05 -9.88 15.26
CA ILE A 10 1.90 -9.84 16.15
C ILE A 10 2.04 -8.79 17.27
N PRO A 11 3.20 -8.63 17.94
CA PRO A 11 3.38 -7.56 18.91
C PRO A 11 3.12 -6.16 18.34
N GLU A 12 3.60 -5.87 17.11
CA GLU A 12 3.34 -4.60 16.44
C GLU A 12 1.87 -4.46 16.01
N ALA A 13 1.26 -5.55 15.52
CA ALA A 13 -0.14 -5.55 15.14
C ALA A 13 -1.06 -5.19 16.33
N ARG A 14 -0.77 -5.70 17.53
CA ARG A 14 -1.50 -5.33 18.77
C ARG A 14 -1.43 -3.83 19.06
N ARG A 15 -0.28 -3.19 18.83
CA ARG A 15 -0.09 -1.74 19.02
C ARG A 15 -0.74 -0.90 17.92
N SER A 16 -1.15 -1.54 16.83
CA SER A 16 -1.73 -0.89 15.64
C SER A 16 -3.26 -0.95 15.59
N LEU A 17 -3.93 -1.63 16.53
CA LEU A 17 -5.38 -1.91 16.49
C LEU A 17 -6.28 -0.66 16.48
N ALA A 18 -5.76 0.50 16.87
CA ALA A 18 -6.49 1.77 16.76
C ALA A 18 -6.61 2.29 15.32
N ALA A 19 -5.78 1.82 14.38
CA ALA A 19 -5.85 2.17 12.97
C ALA A 19 -7.13 1.64 12.30
N ASP A 20 -7.48 2.18 11.13
CA ASP A 20 -8.62 1.71 10.36
C ASP A 20 -8.32 0.44 9.59
N ILE A 21 -7.06 0.26 9.14
CA ILE A 21 -6.57 -0.91 8.39
C ILE A 21 -5.22 -1.36 8.97
N ILE A 22 -5.06 -2.66 9.20
CA ILE A 22 -3.80 -3.27 9.66
C ILE A 22 -3.09 -3.87 8.44
N ASP A 23 -1.91 -3.38 8.11
CA ASP A 23 -1.18 -3.75 6.88
C ASP A 23 0.00 -4.67 7.17
N VAL A 24 -0.16 -5.96 6.94
CA VAL A 24 0.88 -6.97 7.16
C VAL A 24 2.00 -6.80 6.13
N LYS A 25 3.20 -6.47 6.61
CA LYS A 25 4.35 -6.12 5.77
C LYS A 25 5.65 -6.57 6.42
N LYS A 26 6.66 -6.91 5.60
CA LYS A 26 8.01 -7.26 6.07
C LYS A 26 9.04 -6.26 5.52
N PRO A 27 9.37 -5.20 6.26
CA PRO A 27 10.23 -4.11 5.77
C PRO A 27 11.62 -4.53 5.28
N SER A 28 12.13 -5.68 5.76
CA SER A 28 13.44 -6.24 5.35
C SER A 28 13.42 -6.84 3.93
N GLU A 29 12.23 -7.08 3.36
CA GLU A 29 12.08 -7.68 2.03
C GLU A 29 11.70 -6.65 0.94
N GLY A 30 11.66 -5.36 1.27
CA GLY A 30 11.41 -4.33 0.27
C GLY A 30 10.49 -3.21 0.73
N SER A 31 10.07 -2.40 -0.22
CA SER A 31 9.09 -1.35 0.02
C SER A 31 7.74 -1.93 0.38
N LEU A 32 7.26 -2.90 -0.39
CA LEU A 32 6.06 -3.70 -0.14
C LEU A 32 6.42 -5.16 0.17
N GLY A 33 7.47 -5.38 0.95
CA GLY A 33 7.97 -6.71 1.27
C GLY A 33 6.88 -7.62 1.83
N ALA A 34 6.76 -8.82 1.25
CA ALA A 34 5.76 -9.81 1.64
C ALA A 34 6.07 -10.42 3.01
N ASN A 35 5.01 -10.72 3.77
CA ASN A 35 5.15 -11.47 5.00
C ASN A 35 4.61 -12.90 4.84
N PHE A 36 4.88 -13.75 5.79
CA PHE A 36 4.48 -15.16 5.73
C PHE A 36 2.96 -15.33 5.85
N PRO A 37 2.36 -16.31 5.14
CA PRO A 37 0.93 -16.59 5.20
C PRO A 37 0.38 -16.83 6.61
N TRP A 38 1.16 -17.48 7.48
CA TRP A 38 0.74 -17.69 8.87
C TRP A 38 0.70 -16.40 9.70
N VAL A 39 1.59 -15.41 9.42
CA VAL A 39 1.56 -14.09 10.06
C VAL A 39 0.31 -13.33 9.64
N ILE A 40 -0.07 -13.40 8.35
CA ILE A 40 -1.32 -12.80 7.86
C ILE A 40 -2.52 -13.41 8.60
N ARG A 41 -2.60 -14.74 8.70
CA ARG A 41 -3.68 -15.44 9.42
C ARG A 41 -3.77 -15.06 10.90
N GLU A 42 -2.63 -15.01 11.57
CA GLU A 42 -2.58 -14.67 13.00
C GLU A 42 -3.03 -13.22 13.24
N ILE A 43 -2.60 -12.27 12.40
CA ILE A 43 -3.03 -10.87 12.49
C ILE A 43 -4.52 -10.74 12.14
N LYS A 44 -5.01 -11.48 11.13
CA LYS A 44 -6.44 -11.50 10.81
C LYS A 44 -7.29 -12.03 11.95
N ALA A 45 -6.83 -13.09 12.63
CA ALA A 45 -7.52 -13.63 13.81
C ALA A 45 -7.51 -12.67 15.01
N LEU A 46 -6.49 -11.81 15.10
CA LEU A 46 -6.37 -10.80 16.16
C LEU A 46 -7.27 -9.59 15.94
N SER A 47 -7.51 -9.22 14.67
CA SER A 47 -8.11 -7.94 14.32
C SER A 47 -9.56 -8.08 13.85
N THR A 48 -10.46 -7.22 14.38
CA THR A 48 -11.80 -6.99 13.82
C THR A 48 -11.79 -5.95 12.68
N LYS A 49 -10.64 -5.28 12.46
CA LYS A 49 -10.43 -4.32 11.37
C LYS A 49 -10.04 -5.04 10.09
N PRO A 50 -10.25 -4.43 8.92
CA PRO A 50 -9.70 -4.94 7.68
C PRO A 50 -8.20 -5.16 7.77
N VAL A 51 -7.72 -6.25 7.19
CA VAL A 51 -6.30 -6.59 7.10
C VAL A 51 -5.84 -6.44 5.65
N SER A 52 -4.82 -5.63 5.44
CA SER A 52 -4.08 -5.52 4.18
C SER A 52 -2.84 -6.41 4.25
N ALA A 53 -2.41 -6.98 3.14
CA ALA A 53 -1.14 -7.68 3.05
C ALA A 53 -0.36 -7.21 1.81
N ALA A 54 0.90 -6.80 2.02
CA ALA A 54 1.84 -6.61 0.93
C ALA A 54 2.33 -7.98 0.45
N ILE A 55 2.42 -8.17 -0.87
CA ILE A 55 2.83 -9.44 -1.48
C ILE A 55 4.19 -9.36 -2.19
N GLY A 56 4.79 -8.20 -2.25
CA GLY A 56 6.11 -7.95 -2.81
C GLY A 56 6.16 -6.77 -3.77
N ASP A 57 7.39 -6.37 -4.05
CA ASP A 57 7.76 -5.46 -5.13
C ASP A 57 8.19 -6.34 -6.32
N PHE A 58 7.33 -6.48 -7.34
CA PHE A 58 7.58 -7.39 -8.45
C PHE A 58 8.30 -6.68 -9.60
N ASP A 59 9.22 -7.41 -10.21
CA ASP A 59 9.72 -7.24 -11.56
C ASP A 59 8.86 -8.12 -12.48
N ASP A 60 8.52 -7.77 -13.65
CA ASP A 60 7.75 -8.45 -14.71
C ASP A 60 7.60 -9.99 -14.52
N LYS A 61 6.84 -10.42 -13.50
CA LYS A 61 6.58 -11.83 -13.15
C LYS A 61 5.11 -12.06 -12.80
N PRO A 62 4.18 -11.98 -13.77
CA PRO A 62 2.73 -12.04 -13.51
C PRO A 62 2.29 -13.35 -12.83
N GLY A 63 2.88 -14.49 -13.22
CA GLY A 63 2.58 -15.78 -12.60
C GLY A 63 2.98 -15.84 -11.11
N GLY A 64 4.16 -15.30 -10.76
CA GLY A 64 4.61 -15.22 -9.37
C GLY A 64 3.75 -14.26 -8.55
N ALA A 65 3.42 -13.09 -9.11
CA ALA A 65 2.57 -12.11 -8.46
C ALA A 65 1.16 -12.65 -8.21
N SER A 66 0.55 -13.35 -9.18
CA SER A 66 -0.79 -13.94 -9.03
C SER A 66 -0.82 -15.05 -7.98
N LEU A 67 0.20 -15.93 -7.91
CA LEU A 67 0.31 -16.95 -6.86
C LEU A 67 0.47 -16.32 -5.46
N ALA A 68 1.28 -15.27 -5.33
CA ALA A 68 1.43 -14.56 -4.08
C ALA A 68 0.13 -13.85 -3.66
N ALA A 69 -0.58 -13.23 -4.61
CA ALA A 69 -1.87 -12.59 -4.37
C ALA A 69 -2.93 -13.57 -3.90
N TYR A 70 -3.06 -14.70 -4.58
CA TYR A 70 -3.96 -15.79 -4.18
C TYR A 70 -3.61 -16.31 -2.78
N GLY A 71 -2.32 -16.54 -2.49
CA GLY A 71 -1.86 -16.98 -1.17
C GLY A 71 -2.20 -16.01 -0.05
N ALA A 72 -2.06 -14.70 -0.28
CA ALA A 72 -2.45 -13.66 0.68
C ALA A 72 -3.97 -13.62 0.89
N ALA A 73 -4.76 -13.75 -0.19
CA ALA A 73 -6.21 -13.80 -0.14
C ALA A 73 -6.70 -15.01 0.66
N CYS A 74 -6.19 -16.22 0.38
CA CYS A 74 -6.45 -17.44 1.15
C CYS A 74 -6.04 -17.33 2.63
N SER A 75 -5.04 -16.51 2.93
CA SER A 75 -4.57 -16.28 4.31
C SER A 75 -5.42 -15.29 5.09
N GLY A 76 -6.47 -14.73 4.47
CA GLY A 76 -7.45 -13.89 5.14
C GLY A 76 -7.20 -12.38 4.98
N ALA A 77 -6.28 -11.95 4.12
CA ALA A 77 -6.15 -10.54 3.79
C ALA A 77 -7.44 -10.03 3.10
N ASP A 78 -7.90 -8.86 3.48
CA ASP A 78 -9.04 -8.16 2.87
C ASP A 78 -8.57 -7.24 1.73
N TYR A 79 -7.33 -6.74 1.81
CA TYR A 79 -6.65 -5.97 0.77
C TYR A 79 -5.35 -6.69 0.38
N ILE A 80 -5.16 -6.92 -0.90
CA ILE A 80 -3.96 -7.54 -1.46
C ILE A 80 -3.19 -6.46 -2.23
N LYS A 81 -1.95 -6.18 -1.80
CA LYS A 81 -1.19 -5.04 -2.27
C LYS A 81 0.11 -5.47 -2.96
N VAL A 82 0.28 -5.09 -4.22
CA VAL A 82 1.45 -5.39 -5.04
C VAL A 82 2.14 -4.13 -5.55
N GLY A 83 3.47 -4.13 -5.58
CA GLY A 83 4.30 -3.07 -6.14
C GLY A 83 4.84 -3.41 -7.51
N LEU A 84 4.84 -2.45 -8.44
CA LEU A 84 5.40 -2.59 -9.79
C LEU A 84 6.81 -1.96 -9.83
N MET A 85 7.85 -2.79 -9.80
CA MET A 85 9.25 -2.36 -9.78
C MET A 85 9.90 -2.46 -11.17
N PHE A 86 9.14 -2.24 -12.23
CA PHE A 86 9.58 -2.27 -13.62
C PHE A 86 8.81 -1.26 -14.47
N ASP A 87 9.30 -0.95 -15.66
CA ASP A 87 8.63 -0.12 -16.65
C ASP A 87 8.01 -0.94 -17.79
N GLY A 88 7.02 -0.36 -18.47
CA GLY A 88 6.34 -0.93 -19.61
C GLY A 88 4.84 -1.14 -19.36
N ILE A 89 4.02 -0.47 -20.17
CA ILE A 89 2.55 -0.47 -20.06
C ILE A 89 1.98 -1.87 -20.26
N ASP A 90 2.42 -2.59 -21.29
CA ASP A 90 1.90 -3.95 -21.60
C ASP A 90 2.23 -4.94 -20.48
N LYS A 91 3.46 -4.92 -19.98
CA LYS A 91 3.91 -5.74 -18.86
C LYS A 91 3.14 -5.42 -17.57
N ALA A 92 2.91 -4.13 -17.30
CA ALA A 92 2.11 -3.70 -16.16
C ALA A 92 0.65 -4.17 -16.29
N SER A 93 0.05 -4.06 -17.49
CA SER A 93 -1.30 -4.58 -17.76
C SER A 93 -1.37 -6.08 -17.46
N ASP A 94 -0.44 -6.88 -18.00
CA ASP A 94 -0.41 -8.33 -17.82
C ASP A 94 -0.29 -8.75 -16.35
N LEU A 95 0.59 -8.07 -15.59
CA LEU A 95 0.75 -8.36 -14.17
C LEU A 95 -0.49 -7.97 -13.37
N ILE A 96 -1.04 -6.77 -13.60
CA ILE A 96 -2.24 -6.28 -12.90
C ILE A 96 -3.43 -7.19 -13.19
N GLU A 97 -3.71 -7.52 -14.46
CA GLU A 97 -4.81 -8.40 -14.87
C GLU A 97 -4.66 -9.79 -14.25
N SER A 98 -3.43 -10.35 -14.20
CA SER A 98 -3.16 -11.64 -13.58
C SER A 98 -3.42 -11.65 -12.07
N VAL A 99 -3.03 -10.59 -11.36
CA VAL A 99 -3.27 -10.44 -9.92
C VAL A 99 -4.75 -10.26 -9.63
N VAL A 100 -5.43 -9.38 -10.39
CA VAL A 100 -6.88 -9.15 -10.24
C VAL A 100 -7.65 -10.43 -10.48
N LYS A 101 -7.35 -11.14 -11.57
CA LYS A 101 -8.01 -12.41 -11.88
C LYS A 101 -7.79 -13.45 -10.77
N ALA A 102 -6.56 -13.62 -10.29
CA ALA A 102 -6.24 -14.59 -9.23
C ALA A 102 -6.98 -14.31 -7.90
N VAL A 103 -7.31 -13.04 -7.64
CA VAL A 103 -8.05 -12.66 -6.42
C VAL A 103 -9.55 -12.65 -6.67
N LYS A 104 -10.01 -11.94 -7.71
CA LYS A 104 -11.44 -11.65 -7.88
C LYS A 104 -12.26 -12.84 -8.36
N ASP A 105 -11.66 -13.81 -9.07
CA ASP A 105 -12.39 -15.03 -9.50
C ASP A 105 -12.86 -15.88 -8.29
N GLU A 106 -12.08 -15.89 -7.19
CA GLU A 106 -12.35 -16.71 -6.01
C GLU A 106 -12.81 -15.87 -4.80
N PHE A 107 -12.41 -14.61 -4.72
CA PHE A 107 -12.68 -13.72 -3.59
C PHE A 107 -13.14 -12.34 -4.08
N PRO A 108 -14.30 -12.22 -4.70
CA PRO A 108 -14.78 -10.97 -5.32
C PRO A 108 -14.95 -9.82 -4.33
N GLU A 109 -15.13 -10.10 -3.03
CA GLU A 109 -15.26 -9.11 -1.96
C GLU A 109 -13.92 -8.48 -1.54
N LYS A 110 -12.80 -9.14 -1.83
CA LYS A 110 -11.46 -8.65 -1.45
C LYS A 110 -10.99 -7.56 -2.40
N ARG A 111 -10.17 -6.65 -1.89
CA ARG A 111 -9.68 -5.50 -2.64
C ARG A 111 -8.26 -5.72 -3.13
N VAL A 112 -8.01 -5.34 -4.38
CA VAL A 112 -6.68 -5.37 -5.00
C VAL A 112 -6.15 -3.94 -5.07
N VAL A 113 -4.92 -3.74 -4.57
CA VAL A 113 -4.22 -2.45 -4.53
C VAL A 113 -2.95 -2.58 -5.36
N ILE A 114 -2.82 -1.75 -6.37
CA ILE A 114 -1.62 -1.69 -7.22
C ILE A 114 -0.82 -0.45 -6.85
N SER A 115 0.46 -0.64 -6.54
CA SER A 115 1.36 0.46 -6.16
C SER A 115 2.40 0.72 -7.22
N ALA A 116 2.53 1.99 -7.61
CA ALA A 116 3.71 2.56 -8.23
C ALA A 116 4.46 3.43 -7.22
N TYR A 117 5.59 4.00 -7.63
CA TYR A 117 6.47 4.72 -6.72
C TYR A 117 6.61 6.19 -7.11
N SER A 118 6.66 7.08 -6.10
CA SER A 118 6.91 8.50 -6.33
C SER A 118 8.29 8.77 -6.92
N ASP A 119 9.27 7.93 -6.59
CA ASP A 119 10.64 7.94 -7.09
C ASP A 119 10.84 7.02 -8.32
N TYR A 120 9.78 6.78 -9.11
CA TYR A 120 9.76 5.87 -10.27
C TYR A 120 10.86 6.16 -11.30
N VAL A 121 11.23 7.42 -11.52
CA VAL A 121 12.34 7.79 -12.41
C VAL A 121 13.67 7.23 -11.93
N ARG A 122 13.91 7.22 -10.62
CA ARG A 122 15.12 6.66 -10.00
C ARG A 122 15.17 5.15 -10.07
N LEU A 123 13.98 4.52 -10.07
CA LEU A 123 13.81 3.07 -10.11
C LEU A 123 13.81 2.51 -11.54
N GLY A 124 13.59 3.37 -12.55
CA GLY A 124 13.28 2.91 -13.89
C GLY A 124 11.97 2.10 -13.93
N SER A 125 10.96 2.51 -13.17
CA SER A 125 9.66 1.82 -13.10
C SER A 125 8.55 2.68 -13.68
N ILE A 126 7.38 2.06 -13.86
CA ILE A 126 6.20 2.73 -14.42
C ILE A 126 5.78 3.94 -13.58
N SER A 127 5.38 5.01 -14.28
CA SER A 127 4.81 6.20 -13.64
C SER A 127 3.47 5.87 -12.96
N PRO A 128 3.17 6.42 -11.76
CA PRO A 128 1.85 6.30 -11.15
C PRO A 128 0.70 6.75 -12.06
N PHE A 129 0.94 7.76 -12.91
CA PHE A 129 -0.07 8.28 -13.82
C PHE A 129 -0.35 7.37 -15.03
N ASP A 130 0.62 6.57 -15.46
CA ASP A 130 0.45 5.57 -16.52
C ASP A 130 -0.14 4.28 -15.95
N MET A 131 0.17 3.93 -14.70
CA MET A 131 -0.40 2.79 -13.99
C MET A 131 -1.90 2.96 -13.72
N ALA A 132 -2.36 4.13 -13.30
CA ALA A 132 -3.74 4.35 -12.83
C ALA A 132 -4.84 3.91 -13.84
N PRO A 133 -4.75 4.22 -15.16
CA PRO A 133 -5.70 3.72 -16.14
C PRO A 133 -5.72 2.20 -16.26
N LEU A 134 -4.57 1.53 -16.08
CA LEU A 134 -4.46 0.07 -16.14
C LEU A 134 -5.16 -0.57 -14.94
N VAL A 135 -5.01 0.03 -13.75
CA VAL A 135 -5.69 -0.38 -12.52
C VAL A 135 -7.20 -0.39 -12.70
N ALA A 136 -7.75 0.72 -13.23
CA ALA A 136 -9.18 0.85 -13.50
C ALA A 136 -9.66 -0.15 -14.57
N LYS A 137 -8.92 -0.28 -15.69
CA LYS A 137 -9.24 -1.19 -16.79
C LYS A 137 -9.29 -2.65 -16.33
N ALA A 138 -8.35 -3.07 -15.48
CA ALA A 138 -8.28 -4.44 -14.98
C ALA A 138 -9.34 -4.75 -13.89
N GLY A 139 -10.02 -3.73 -13.34
CA GLY A 139 -10.98 -3.91 -12.24
C GLY A 139 -10.32 -4.06 -10.86
N ALA A 140 -9.10 -3.57 -10.69
CA ALA A 140 -8.51 -3.41 -9.36
C ALA A 140 -9.16 -2.24 -8.62
N ASP A 141 -9.07 -2.22 -7.30
CA ASP A 141 -9.87 -1.31 -6.47
C ASP A 141 -9.16 0.00 -6.13
N LEU A 142 -7.83 -0.01 -5.99
CA LEU A 142 -7.06 1.17 -5.60
C LEU A 142 -5.74 1.27 -6.36
N ALA A 143 -5.39 2.50 -6.74
CA ALA A 143 -4.04 2.88 -7.15
C ALA A 143 -3.30 3.53 -5.98
N MET A 144 -2.07 3.11 -5.72
CA MET A 144 -1.25 3.56 -4.60
C MET A 144 0.06 4.20 -5.04
N ILE A 145 0.51 5.22 -4.31
CA ILE A 145 1.87 5.75 -4.38
C ILE A 145 2.60 5.43 -3.07
N ASP A 146 3.82 4.86 -3.19
CA ASP A 146 4.79 4.73 -2.09
C ASP A 146 6.15 5.26 -2.57
N THR A 147 7.21 5.22 -1.78
CA THR A 147 8.60 5.32 -2.23
C THR A 147 9.18 3.92 -2.43
N GLY A 148 9.93 3.69 -3.50
CA GLY A 148 10.61 2.41 -3.73
C GLY A 148 11.93 2.32 -2.96
N ILE A 149 12.81 3.33 -3.13
CA ILE A 149 14.09 3.43 -2.42
C ILE A 149 13.85 4.00 -1.02
N LYS A 150 14.32 3.28 -0.01
CA LYS A 150 14.13 3.65 1.41
C LYS A 150 15.40 4.32 1.97
N ASP A 151 15.74 5.48 1.43
CA ASP A 151 16.91 6.30 1.78
C ASP A 151 16.57 7.54 2.64
N GLY A 152 15.36 7.55 3.23
CA GLY A 152 14.88 8.65 4.07
C GLY A 152 14.10 9.72 3.32
N LYS A 153 14.09 9.72 1.98
CA LYS A 153 13.26 10.61 1.18
C LYS A 153 11.80 10.18 1.22
N SER A 154 10.91 11.16 1.32
CA SER A 154 9.47 10.97 1.35
C SER A 154 8.84 11.11 -0.04
N THR A 155 7.60 10.72 -0.17
CA THR A 155 6.82 10.98 -1.39
C THR A 155 6.79 12.47 -1.75
N PHE A 156 6.79 13.37 -0.76
CA PHE A 156 6.81 14.82 -0.97
C PHE A 156 8.16 15.36 -1.50
N ASP A 157 9.25 14.59 -1.40
CA ASP A 157 10.52 14.95 -2.04
C ASP A 157 10.48 14.74 -3.57
N PHE A 158 9.50 14.01 -4.09
CA PHE A 158 9.37 13.66 -5.51
C PHE A 158 8.10 14.21 -6.17
N MET A 159 7.03 14.38 -5.39
CA MET A 159 5.73 14.83 -5.86
C MET A 159 5.15 15.89 -4.92
N ASP A 160 4.85 17.06 -5.44
CA ASP A 160 4.22 18.15 -4.68
C ASP A 160 2.73 17.90 -4.42
N GLU A 161 2.12 18.76 -3.58
CA GLU A 161 0.70 18.70 -3.22
C GLU A 161 -0.20 18.72 -4.48
N ALA A 162 0.13 19.55 -5.46
CA ALA A 162 -0.67 19.69 -6.68
C ALA A 162 -0.66 18.39 -7.52
N THR A 163 0.50 17.74 -7.61
CA THR A 163 0.67 16.46 -8.32
C THR A 163 -0.08 15.33 -7.62
N LEU A 164 0.01 15.23 -6.31
CA LEU A 164 -0.70 14.20 -5.52
C LEU A 164 -2.23 14.45 -5.54
N THR A 165 -2.67 15.69 -5.50
CA THR A 165 -4.09 16.05 -5.66
C THR A 165 -4.61 15.65 -7.03
N ARG A 166 -3.85 15.93 -8.10
CA ARG A 166 -4.21 15.52 -9.46
C ARG A 166 -4.27 14.01 -9.61
N PHE A 167 -3.34 13.26 -8.98
CA PHE A 167 -3.38 11.80 -8.96
C PHE A 167 -4.64 11.26 -8.27
N THR A 168 -4.99 11.82 -7.12
CA THR A 168 -6.19 11.46 -6.36
C THR A 168 -7.46 11.68 -7.17
N TRP A 169 -7.61 12.86 -7.78
CA TRP A 169 -8.78 13.17 -8.62
C TRP A 169 -8.86 12.27 -9.85
N LYS A 170 -7.73 12.04 -10.54
CA LYS A 170 -7.71 11.15 -11.70
C LYS A 170 -8.19 9.73 -11.35
N ASN A 171 -7.79 9.19 -10.20
CA ASN A 171 -8.25 7.89 -9.75
C ASN A 171 -9.75 7.89 -9.44
N HIS A 172 -10.25 8.90 -8.76
CA HIS A 172 -11.68 9.03 -8.48
C HIS A 172 -12.51 9.17 -9.77
N ASP A 173 -12.03 9.92 -10.76
CA ASP A 173 -12.66 10.03 -12.09
C ASP A 173 -12.68 8.69 -12.83
N LEU A 174 -11.70 7.82 -12.58
CA LEU A 174 -11.64 6.45 -13.11
C LEU A 174 -12.48 5.45 -12.29
N GLY A 175 -13.10 5.88 -11.19
CA GLY A 175 -13.92 5.04 -10.31
C GLY A 175 -13.11 4.14 -9.37
N ILE A 176 -11.82 4.41 -9.16
CA ILE A 176 -10.93 3.67 -8.25
C ILE A 176 -10.49 4.54 -7.07
N GLY A 177 -10.20 3.89 -5.95
CA GLY A 177 -9.68 4.58 -4.76
C GLY A 177 -8.20 4.96 -4.89
N THR A 178 -7.75 5.85 -4.00
CA THR A 178 -6.36 6.31 -3.92
C THR A 178 -5.74 6.02 -2.55
N ALA A 179 -4.54 5.45 -2.53
CA ALA A 179 -3.72 5.34 -1.34
C ALA A 179 -2.40 6.12 -1.51
N ILE A 180 -1.95 6.83 -0.47
CA ILE A 180 -0.66 7.54 -0.46
C ILE A 180 0.15 7.08 0.75
N ALA A 181 1.41 6.70 0.49
CA ALA A 181 2.40 6.32 1.48
C ALA A 181 3.79 6.89 1.11
N GLY A 182 4.85 6.43 1.75
CA GLY A 182 6.24 6.75 1.39
C GLY A 182 6.91 7.75 2.32
N ALA A 183 7.42 7.26 3.45
CA ALA A 183 8.23 8.00 4.43
C ALA A 183 7.68 9.38 4.86
N MET A 184 6.36 9.55 4.82
CA MET A 184 5.66 10.76 5.26
C MET A 184 5.87 11.00 6.76
N LYS A 185 5.76 12.27 7.17
CA LYS A 185 5.95 12.74 8.55
C LYS A 185 4.64 13.25 9.14
N MET A 186 4.57 13.43 10.46
CA MET A 186 3.39 13.99 11.16
C MET A 186 3.02 15.38 10.64
N GLU A 187 4.02 16.16 10.25
CA GLU A 187 3.86 17.52 9.71
C GLU A 187 3.15 17.53 8.35
N ASP A 188 3.12 16.40 7.63
CA ASP A 188 2.49 16.28 6.31
C ASP A 188 0.97 16.06 6.42
N ILE A 189 0.43 15.72 7.59
CA ILE A 189 -1.00 15.41 7.78
C ILE A 189 -1.92 16.54 7.30
N PRO A 190 -1.66 17.85 7.59
CA PRO A 190 -2.51 18.92 7.06
C PRO A 190 -2.56 18.98 5.53
N VAL A 191 -1.44 18.70 4.86
CA VAL A 191 -1.35 18.63 3.39
C VAL A 191 -2.12 17.41 2.88
N LEU A 192 -1.94 16.25 3.49
CA LEU A 192 -2.65 15.02 3.14
C LEU A 192 -4.18 15.17 3.31
N LYS A 193 -4.64 15.93 4.31
CA LYS A 193 -6.07 16.25 4.47
C LYS A 193 -6.60 17.11 3.31
N ARG A 194 -5.80 18.02 2.74
CA ARG A 194 -6.20 18.81 1.56
C ARG A 194 -6.20 17.98 0.27
N ILE A 195 -5.20 17.10 0.11
CA ILE A 195 -5.14 16.14 -1.01
C ILE A 195 -6.33 15.18 -0.95
N ASN A 196 -6.73 14.78 0.26
CA ASN A 196 -7.85 13.91 0.57
C ASN A 196 -7.85 12.55 -0.15
N PRO A 197 -6.77 11.76 -0.09
CA PRO A 197 -6.79 10.38 -0.57
C PRO A 197 -7.73 9.53 0.30
N ASP A 198 -8.16 8.37 -0.21
CA ASP A 198 -9.01 7.44 0.56
C ASP A 198 -8.24 6.82 1.73
N ILE A 199 -6.95 6.49 1.51
CA ILE A 199 -6.09 5.83 2.49
C ILE A 199 -4.73 6.54 2.56
N ILE A 200 -4.23 6.74 3.78
CA ILE A 200 -2.81 7.03 4.02
C ILE A 200 -2.14 5.82 4.68
N GLY A 201 -0.99 5.40 4.13
CA GLY A 201 -0.21 4.28 4.64
C GLY A 201 1.04 4.74 5.37
N VAL A 202 1.23 4.28 6.61
CA VAL A 202 2.35 4.70 7.45
C VAL A 202 3.06 3.54 8.14
N ARG A 203 4.39 3.67 8.31
CA ARG A 203 5.20 2.87 9.22
C ARG A 203 6.19 3.73 9.99
N GLY A 204 7.17 4.35 9.34
CA GLY A 204 8.20 5.14 10.01
C GLY A 204 7.63 6.21 10.96
N MET A 205 6.53 6.83 10.59
CA MET A 205 5.82 7.85 11.37
C MET A 205 5.41 7.34 12.77
N VAL A 206 5.01 6.08 12.87
CA VAL A 206 4.59 5.44 14.12
C VAL A 206 5.70 4.61 14.79
N CYS A 207 6.90 4.58 14.19
CA CYS A 207 8.11 3.97 14.73
C CYS A 207 9.12 5.01 15.26
N GLY A 208 8.71 6.27 15.41
CA GLY A 208 9.59 7.35 15.86
C GLY A 208 10.56 7.87 14.79
N GLY A 209 10.26 7.64 13.51
CA GLY A 209 11.07 8.06 12.36
C GLY A 209 11.93 6.96 11.73
N ASP A 210 12.28 5.93 12.48
CA ASP A 210 13.01 4.77 11.94
C ASP A 210 12.04 3.63 11.61
N ARG A 211 11.86 3.34 10.31
CA ARG A 211 10.96 2.27 9.84
C ARG A 211 11.36 0.86 10.33
N ASN A 212 12.59 0.66 10.79
CA ASN A 212 13.07 -0.61 11.29
C ASN A 212 12.84 -0.78 12.79
N ALA A 213 12.55 0.31 13.50
CA ALA A 213 12.17 0.28 14.90
C ALA A 213 10.74 -0.26 15.08
N SER A 214 10.42 -0.68 16.30
CA SER A 214 9.08 -1.17 16.65
C SER A 214 8.04 -0.05 16.62
N ILE A 215 6.82 -0.41 16.23
CA ILE A 215 5.65 0.47 16.28
C ILE A 215 5.37 0.87 17.74
N ARG A 216 5.09 2.15 17.95
CA ARG A 216 4.73 2.76 19.22
C ARG A 216 3.23 3.06 19.24
N GLU A 217 2.53 2.49 20.20
CA GLU A 217 1.07 2.62 20.33
C GLU A 217 0.65 4.08 20.57
N ASP A 218 1.40 4.84 21.39
CA ASP A 218 1.15 6.26 21.64
C ASP A 218 1.17 7.10 20.34
N LEU A 219 2.10 6.78 19.41
CA LEU A 219 2.18 7.45 18.13
C LEU A 219 1.03 7.04 17.18
N VAL A 220 0.58 5.78 17.23
CA VAL A 220 -0.60 5.34 16.48
C VAL A 220 -1.84 6.08 16.97
N GLN A 221 -2.08 6.14 18.29
CA GLN A 221 -3.22 6.85 18.88
C GLN A 221 -3.20 8.35 18.53
N LYS A 222 -2.02 9.00 18.64
CA LYS A 222 -1.83 10.39 18.23
C LYS A 222 -2.21 10.59 16.77
N LEU A 223 -1.72 9.72 15.88
CA LEU A 223 -1.99 9.85 14.45
C LEU A 223 -3.47 9.62 14.10
N VAL A 224 -4.12 8.64 14.74
CA VAL A 224 -5.58 8.44 14.61
C VAL A 224 -6.35 9.72 14.95
N ALA A 225 -5.98 10.41 16.04
CA ALA A 225 -6.61 11.68 16.41
C ALA A 225 -6.34 12.81 15.41
N MET A 226 -5.18 12.80 14.75
CA MET A 226 -4.83 13.81 13.73
C MET A 226 -5.52 13.56 12.38
N VAL A 227 -5.82 12.30 12.02
CA VAL A 227 -6.42 11.92 10.73
C VAL A 227 -7.94 12.08 10.72
N LYS A 228 -8.58 11.88 11.87
CA LYS A 228 -10.02 12.16 12.10
C LYS A 228 -10.27 13.67 12.18
#